data_b183d28fbdae0e063f7575fc48a1de2a
#
_entry.id   b183d28fbdae0e063f7575fc48a1de2a
#
_cell.length_a   1.000
_cell.length_b   1.000
_cell.length_c   1.000
_cell.angle_alpha   90.00
_cell.angle_beta   90.00
_cell.angle_gamma   90.00
#
_symmetry.space_group_name_H-M   'P 1'
#
loop_
_entity.id
_entity.type
_entity.pdbx_description
1 polymer ?
#
loop_
_entity_poly.entity_id
_entity_poly.type
_entity_poly.pdbx_seq_one_letter_code
_entity_poly.pdbx_strand_id
1 'polypeptide(L)'
;MRAKILFSAALAAAFALFAFAPKPAEARGDMVSMSESYMPGTIVIKTHERALYLVVGGGAAIRYPVGVGRLGMQWAGTAYIDGKYIRPAWSPPDSIRKDYRKLPPVIPGGSPQNPMGVAAMTLSGGGQYAIHGTNNEGSIGGFVSHGCIRMHNADITDLYGRVMLGTRVVVIQ
;
A
#
# COMPACT_ATOMS: atom_id res chain seq x y z
N MET A 1 -71.91 42.67 -3.59
CA MET A 1 -70.43 42.80 -3.63
C MET A 1 -69.83 41.47 -3.11
N ARG A 2 -69.23 40.61 -3.99
CA ARG A 2 -68.65 39.33 -3.62
C ARG A 2 -67.14 39.46 -3.76
N ALA A 3 -66.43 39.41 -2.63
CA ALA A 3 -64.97 39.40 -2.61
C ALA A 3 -64.46 37.97 -2.94
N LYS A 4 -63.63 37.86 -3.99
CA LYS A 4 -62.91 36.62 -4.36
C LYS A 4 -61.57 36.59 -3.62
N ILE A 5 -61.38 35.61 -2.74
CA ILE A 5 -60.13 35.34 -2.07
C ILE A 5 -59.35 34.41 -2.98
N LEU A 6 -58.19 34.87 -3.49
CA LEU A 6 -57.24 34.09 -4.24
C LEU A 6 -56.29 33.45 -3.26
N PHE A 7 -56.32 32.12 -3.15
CA PHE A 7 -55.28 31.34 -2.44
C PHE A 7 -54.11 31.07 -3.40
N SER A 8 -52.96 31.69 -3.13
CA SER A 8 -51.72 31.37 -3.78
C SER A 8 -51.06 30.22 -3.04
N ALA A 9 -51.01 29.02 -3.64
CA ALA A 9 -50.26 27.89 -3.16
C ALA A 9 -48.80 28.03 -3.60
N ALA A 10 -47.91 28.36 -2.68
CA ALA A 10 -46.48 28.33 -2.91
C ALA A 10 -45.95 26.88 -2.73
N LEU A 11 -45.61 26.22 -3.82
CA LEU A 11 -45.00 24.89 -3.85
C LEU A 11 -43.49 25.02 -3.56
N ALA A 12 -43.08 24.76 -2.34
CA ALA A 12 -41.66 24.70 -1.95
C ALA A 12 -41.05 23.35 -2.40
N ALA A 13 -40.31 23.37 -3.50
CA ALA A 13 -39.52 22.22 -3.94
C ALA A 13 -38.24 22.13 -3.10
N ALA A 14 -38.23 21.25 -2.11
CA ALA A 14 -37.01 20.89 -1.37
C ALA A 14 -36.12 20.00 -2.24
N PHE A 15 -35.09 20.59 -2.84
CA PHE A 15 -33.99 19.84 -3.51
C PHE A 15 -33.12 19.20 -2.43
N ALA A 16 -33.30 17.91 -2.17
CA ALA A 16 -32.38 17.13 -1.34
C ALA A 16 -31.09 16.91 -2.14
N LEU A 17 -30.08 17.75 -1.88
CA LEU A 17 -28.72 17.50 -2.32
C LEU A 17 -28.19 16.28 -1.55
N PHE A 18 -28.32 15.11 -2.15
CA PHE A 18 -27.53 13.94 -1.73
C PHE A 18 -26.05 14.24 -2.04
N ALA A 19 -25.31 14.69 -1.03
CA ALA A 19 -23.88 14.75 -1.08
C ALA A 19 -23.35 13.32 -1.23
N PHE A 20 -22.97 12.93 -2.44
CA PHE A 20 -22.13 11.77 -2.67
C PHE A 20 -20.75 12.07 -2.05
N ALA A 21 -20.60 11.82 -0.75
CA ALA A 21 -19.28 11.74 -0.16
C ALA A 21 -18.54 10.58 -0.85
N PRO A 22 -17.37 10.82 -1.47
CA PRO A 22 -16.57 9.71 -2.00
C PRO A 22 -16.28 8.78 -0.82
N LYS A 23 -16.76 7.54 -0.91
CA LYS A 23 -16.38 6.49 0.02
C LYS A 23 -14.86 6.43 -0.02
N PRO A 24 -14.13 6.56 1.11
CA PRO A 24 -12.70 6.30 1.11
C PRO A 24 -12.52 4.92 0.51
N ALA A 25 -11.66 4.81 -0.50
CA ALA A 25 -11.29 3.52 -1.07
C ALA A 25 -10.76 2.67 0.08
N GLU A 26 -11.60 1.78 0.60
CA GLU A 26 -11.16 0.73 1.51
C GLU A 26 -10.27 -0.18 0.66
N ALA A 27 -8.98 0.12 0.67
CA ALA A 27 -8.01 -0.82 0.20
C ALA A 27 -8.07 -2.02 1.15
N ARG A 28 -8.70 -3.03 0.66
CA ARG A 28 -8.66 -4.38 1.20
C ARG A 28 -8.13 -5.20 0.05
N GLY A 29 -6.99 -5.84 0.27
CA GLY A 29 -6.50 -6.81 -0.69
C GLY A 29 -7.61 -7.81 -1.02
N ASP A 30 -7.61 -8.32 -2.22
CA ASP A 30 -8.60 -9.27 -2.70
C ASP A 30 -8.36 -10.65 -2.08
N MET A 31 -9.42 -11.29 -1.56
CA MET A 31 -9.33 -12.69 -1.14
C MET A 31 -9.23 -13.58 -2.38
N VAL A 32 -8.18 -14.39 -2.46
CA VAL A 32 -7.91 -15.27 -3.60
C VAL A 32 -7.59 -16.69 -3.13
N SER A 33 -7.80 -17.67 -4.00
CA SER A 33 -7.32 -19.04 -3.78
C SER A 33 -5.80 -19.07 -3.97
N MET A 34 -5.11 -19.82 -3.14
CA MET A 34 -3.67 -20.05 -3.20
C MET A 34 -3.38 -21.55 -3.07
N SER A 35 -2.89 -22.15 -4.15
CA SER A 35 -2.64 -23.60 -4.21
C SER A 35 -1.31 -23.99 -3.56
N GLU A 36 -0.35 -23.06 -3.43
CA GLU A 36 0.93 -23.32 -2.79
C GLU A 36 0.78 -23.47 -1.27
N SER A 37 1.46 -24.46 -0.73
CA SER A 37 1.44 -24.76 0.71
C SER A 37 2.41 -23.87 1.48
N TYR A 38 1.94 -22.72 1.93
CA TYR A 38 2.64 -21.88 2.89
C TYR A 38 1.90 -21.87 4.22
N MET A 39 2.64 -21.67 5.30
CA MET A 39 2.03 -21.54 6.63
C MET A 39 1.19 -20.26 6.70
N PRO A 40 0.01 -20.28 7.33
CA PRO A 40 -0.76 -19.07 7.60
C PRO A 40 0.09 -18.01 8.29
N GLY A 41 -0.11 -16.75 7.92
CA GLY A 41 0.70 -15.61 8.36
C GLY A 41 1.96 -15.35 7.52
N THR A 42 2.33 -16.27 6.58
CA THR A 42 3.45 -16.02 5.66
C THR A 42 3.06 -14.98 4.61
N ILE A 43 3.96 -14.04 4.35
CA ILE A 43 3.89 -13.15 3.18
C ILE A 43 4.61 -13.83 2.02
N VAL A 44 3.97 -13.94 0.85
CA VAL A 44 4.58 -14.43 -0.39
C VAL A 44 4.54 -13.30 -1.42
N ILE A 45 5.69 -12.93 -1.97
CA ILE A 45 5.81 -11.88 -2.97
C ILE A 45 6.23 -12.54 -4.29
N LYS A 46 5.37 -12.47 -5.30
CA LYS A 46 5.62 -12.95 -6.66
C LYS A 46 5.98 -11.75 -7.53
N THR A 47 7.26 -11.55 -7.79
CA THR A 47 7.75 -10.34 -8.46
C THR A 47 7.27 -10.24 -9.90
N HIS A 48 7.21 -11.36 -10.63
CA HIS A 48 6.68 -11.39 -12.00
C HIS A 48 5.19 -11.03 -12.08
N GLU A 49 4.40 -11.38 -11.04
CA GLU A 49 2.99 -11.00 -10.93
C GLU A 49 2.79 -9.58 -10.39
N ARG A 50 3.84 -8.96 -9.82
CA ARG A 50 3.78 -7.69 -9.09
C ARG A 50 2.68 -7.72 -8.02
N ALA A 51 2.66 -8.82 -7.28
CA ALA A 51 1.67 -9.10 -6.25
C ALA A 51 2.31 -9.60 -4.96
N LEU A 52 1.72 -9.20 -3.84
CA LEU A 52 2.01 -9.69 -2.50
C LEU A 52 0.78 -10.45 -2.00
N TYR A 53 1.00 -11.60 -1.40
CA TYR A 53 -0.01 -12.49 -0.86
C TYR A 53 0.24 -12.69 0.64
N LEU A 54 -0.73 -12.34 1.47
CA LEU A 54 -0.74 -12.74 2.87
C LEU A 54 -1.54 -14.03 3.00
N VAL A 55 -0.87 -15.13 3.31
CA VAL A 55 -1.51 -16.45 3.47
C VAL A 55 -2.38 -16.44 4.72
N VAL A 56 -3.66 -16.75 4.57
CA VAL A 56 -4.62 -16.79 5.69
C VAL A 56 -4.99 -18.20 6.12
N GLY A 57 -4.57 -19.22 5.36
CA GLY A 57 -4.87 -20.63 5.58
C GLY A 57 -6.07 -21.12 4.76
N GLY A 58 -6.34 -22.43 4.83
CA GLY A 58 -7.45 -23.02 4.08
C GLY A 58 -7.34 -22.93 2.56
N GLY A 59 -6.12 -22.81 2.02
CA GLY A 59 -5.91 -22.61 0.59
C GLY A 59 -6.27 -21.21 0.10
N ALA A 60 -6.25 -20.20 0.98
CA ALA A 60 -6.61 -18.83 0.67
C ALA A 60 -5.51 -17.85 1.08
N ALA A 61 -5.45 -16.71 0.39
CA ALA A 61 -4.58 -15.58 0.70
C ALA A 61 -5.28 -14.25 0.39
N ILE A 62 -4.81 -13.19 1.04
CA ILE A 62 -5.17 -11.81 0.68
C ILE A 62 -4.11 -11.32 -0.30
N ARG A 63 -4.52 -10.94 -1.50
CA ARG A 63 -3.67 -10.45 -2.57
C ARG A 63 -3.67 -8.93 -2.61
N TYR A 64 -2.48 -8.33 -2.67
CA TYR A 64 -2.28 -6.89 -2.84
C TYR A 64 -1.45 -6.63 -4.11
N PRO A 65 -1.82 -5.66 -4.95
CA PRO A 65 -0.96 -5.21 -6.03
C PRO A 65 0.25 -4.47 -5.45
N VAL A 66 1.44 -4.69 -6.02
CA VAL A 66 2.67 -4.06 -5.52
C VAL A 66 3.56 -3.55 -6.63
N GLY A 67 4.36 -2.52 -6.34
CA GLY A 67 5.51 -2.15 -7.13
C GLY A 67 6.75 -2.91 -6.64
N VAL A 68 7.52 -3.48 -7.56
CA VAL A 68 8.68 -4.32 -7.25
C VAL A 68 9.98 -3.77 -7.85
N GLY A 69 11.10 -4.43 -7.58
CA GLY A 69 12.41 -4.09 -8.12
C GLY A 69 12.41 -4.01 -9.65
N ARG A 70 13.01 -2.93 -10.21
CA ARG A 70 13.28 -2.84 -11.65
C ARG A 70 14.25 -3.95 -12.09
N LEU A 71 14.39 -4.15 -13.39
CA LEU A 71 15.30 -5.16 -13.93
C LEU A 71 16.72 -5.01 -13.34
N GLY A 72 17.28 -6.10 -12.87
CA GLY A 72 18.60 -6.15 -12.19
C GLY A 72 18.57 -5.72 -10.71
N MET A 73 17.41 -5.26 -10.19
CA MET A 73 17.22 -4.89 -8.79
C MET A 73 16.21 -5.79 -8.07
N GLN A 74 15.80 -6.88 -8.71
CA GLN A 74 14.94 -7.89 -8.11
C GLN A 74 15.79 -8.87 -7.31
N TRP A 75 15.19 -9.43 -6.27
CA TRP A 75 15.79 -10.45 -5.44
C TRP A 75 14.79 -11.57 -5.17
N ALA A 76 15.29 -12.72 -4.79
CA ALA A 76 14.50 -13.86 -4.35
C ALA A 76 15.10 -14.45 -3.10
N GLY A 77 14.29 -15.11 -2.28
CA GLY A 77 14.73 -15.75 -1.05
C GLY A 77 13.72 -15.58 0.10
N THR A 78 14.19 -15.85 1.30
CA THR A 78 13.41 -15.71 2.53
C THR A 78 13.98 -14.60 3.39
N ALA A 79 13.11 -13.77 3.92
CA ALA A 79 13.40 -12.73 4.91
C ALA A 79 12.34 -12.79 6.02
N TYR A 80 12.50 -11.95 7.04
CA TYR A 80 11.55 -11.78 8.12
C TYR A 80 11.33 -10.30 8.36
N ILE A 81 10.12 -9.91 8.79
CA ILE A 81 9.87 -8.53 9.23
C ILE A 81 10.67 -8.31 10.52
N ASP A 82 11.64 -7.40 10.50
CA ASP A 82 12.49 -7.07 11.64
C ASP A 82 12.24 -5.68 12.21
N GLY A 83 11.45 -4.84 11.54
CA GLY A 83 11.02 -3.53 12.01
C GLY A 83 9.68 -3.12 11.44
N LYS A 84 8.89 -2.36 12.22
CA LYS A 84 7.59 -1.81 11.82
C LYS A 84 7.52 -0.35 12.23
N TYR A 85 7.25 0.55 11.28
CA TYR A 85 7.32 2.00 11.46
C TYR A 85 6.12 2.70 10.83
N ILE A 86 5.52 3.64 11.56
CA ILE A 86 4.49 4.54 11.06
C ILE A 86 5.14 5.86 10.68
N ARG A 87 4.89 6.32 9.45
CA ARG A 87 5.46 7.55 8.89
C ARG A 87 6.96 7.68 9.16
N PRO A 88 7.79 6.68 8.78
CA PRO A 88 9.22 6.73 9.06
C PRO A 88 9.88 7.90 8.33
N ALA A 89 10.87 8.52 8.96
CA ALA A 89 11.83 9.33 8.21
C ALA A 89 12.62 8.42 7.27
N TRP A 90 13.04 8.95 6.13
CA TRP A 90 13.78 8.18 5.15
C TRP A 90 15.12 8.83 4.83
N SER A 91 16.19 8.05 5.00
CA SER A 91 17.53 8.38 4.55
C SER A 91 17.83 7.60 3.28
N PRO A 92 18.02 8.26 2.12
CA PRO A 92 18.30 7.56 0.87
C PRO A 92 19.57 6.71 1.00
N PRO A 93 19.54 5.41 0.69
CA PRO A 93 20.73 4.58 0.59
C PRO A 93 21.69 5.10 -0.50
N ASP A 94 22.98 4.76 -0.41
CA ASP A 94 23.99 5.20 -1.37
C ASP A 94 23.68 4.78 -2.80
N SER A 95 23.08 3.61 -3.00
CA SER A 95 22.61 3.15 -4.31
C SER A 95 21.61 4.11 -4.96
N ILE A 96 20.70 4.68 -4.15
CA ILE A 96 19.72 5.67 -4.61
C ILE A 96 20.36 7.05 -4.78
N ARG A 97 21.30 7.44 -3.89
CA ARG A 97 22.02 8.71 -4.02
C ARG A 97 22.85 8.81 -5.29
N LYS A 98 23.37 7.70 -5.79
CA LYS A 98 24.08 7.66 -7.08
C LYS A 98 23.16 8.07 -8.24
N ASP A 99 21.91 7.59 -8.21
CA ASP A 99 20.91 7.89 -9.23
C ASP A 99 20.31 9.32 -9.06
N TYR A 100 20.20 9.78 -7.80
CA TYR A 100 19.49 11.01 -7.43
C TYR A 100 20.34 11.91 -6.51
N ARG A 101 21.36 12.56 -7.07
CA ARG A 101 22.37 13.37 -6.33
C ARG A 101 21.82 14.54 -5.53
N LYS A 102 20.63 15.04 -5.86
CA LYS A 102 20.01 16.20 -5.21
C LYS A 102 19.10 15.87 -4.03
N LEU A 103 18.98 14.58 -3.66
CA LEU A 103 18.16 14.20 -2.51
C LEU A 103 18.79 14.72 -1.20
N PRO A 104 17.97 15.24 -0.27
CA PRO A 104 18.46 15.64 1.04
C PRO A 104 18.95 14.40 1.82
N PRO A 105 19.80 14.60 2.85
CA PRO A 105 20.29 13.51 3.69
C PRO A 105 19.18 12.71 4.34
N VAL A 106 18.11 13.38 4.76
CA VAL A 106 16.92 12.77 5.39
C VAL A 106 15.68 13.48 4.87
N ILE A 107 14.65 12.70 4.54
CA ILE A 107 13.30 13.22 4.27
C ILE A 107 12.42 12.88 5.48
N PRO A 108 11.82 13.86 6.16
CA PRO A 108 11.00 13.64 7.34
C PRO A 108 9.82 12.71 7.07
N GLY A 109 9.40 11.98 8.10
CA GLY A 109 8.19 11.17 8.07
C GLY A 109 6.94 12.02 7.85
N GLY A 110 6.03 11.54 6.99
CA GLY A 110 4.81 12.26 6.64
C GLY A 110 4.98 13.38 5.61
N SER A 111 6.23 13.68 5.17
CA SER A 111 6.47 14.60 4.06
C SER A 111 5.87 14.04 2.75
N PRO A 112 5.23 14.87 1.91
CA PRO A 112 4.76 14.45 0.59
C PRO A 112 5.88 13.94 -0.33
N GLN A 113 7.13 14.31 -0.07
CA GLN A 113 8.30 13.86 -0.81
C GLN A 113 8.88 12.54 -0.28
N ASN A 114 8.38 12.04 0.85
CA ASN A 114 8.90 10.81 1.45
C ASN A 114 8.39 9.57 0.70
N PRO A 115 9.27 8.79 0.05
CA PRO A 115 8.85 7.64 -0.75
C PRO A 115 8.32 6.46 0.08
N MET A 116 8.51 6.47 1.42
CA MET A 116 8.06 5.39 2.30
C MET A 116 6.55 5.42 2.56
N GLY A 117 5.87 6.53 2.23
CA GLY A 117 4.44 6.66 2.45
C GLY A 117 4.04 6.67 3.92
N VAL A 118 2.92 6.03 4.25
CA VAL A 118 2.30 6.09 5.58
C VAL A 118 2.88 5.06 6.57
N ALA A 119 3.50 3.99 6.09
CA ALA A 119 4.10 2.95 6.92
C ALA A 119 5.19 2.18 6.17
N ALA A 120 6.11 1.57 6.92
CA ALA A 120 7.13 0.68 6.39
C ALA A 120 7.40 -0.48 7.35
N MET A 121 7.74 -1.62 6.76
CA MET A 121 8.21 -2.82 7.46
C MET A 121 9.56 -3.22 6.86
N THR A 122 10.62 -3.19 7.65
CA THR A 122 11.96 -3.59 7.20
C THR A 122 12.09 -5.10 7.17
N LEU A 123 12.96 -5.59 6.29
CA LEU A 123 13.18 -7.01 6.05
C LEU A 123 14.60 -7.40 6.45
N SER A 124 14.72 -8.49 7.21
CA SER A 124 16.00 -9.11 7.60
C SER A 124 16.72 -9.71 6.39
N GLY A 125 18.00 -10.06 6.56
CA GLY A 125 18.75 -10.80 5.54
C GLY A 125 19.76 -9.98 4.76
N GLY A 126 20.24 -8.87 5.32
CA GLY A 126 21.42 -8.14 4.82
C GLY A 126 21.15 -7.16 3.68
N GLY A 127 19.91 -7.07 3.19
CA GLY A 127 19.50 -6.04 2.25
C GLY A 127 18.78 -4.91 3.00
N GLN A 128 18.94 -3.68 2.52
CA GLN A 128 18.14 -2.55 3.00
C GLN A 128 16.76 -2.55 2.33
N TYR A 129 16.07 -3.71 2.36
CA TYR A 129 14.76 -3.87 1.74
C TYR A 129 13.64 -3.66 2.74
N ALA A 130 12.53 -3.16 2.24
CA ALA A 130 11.32 -2.94 3.02
C ALA A 130 10.07 -3.20 2.17
N ILE A 131 8.97 -3.51 2.85
CA ILE A 131 7.61 -3.40 2.33
C ILE A 131 7.07 -2.08 2.86
N HIS A 132 6.65 -1.16 1.99
CA HIS A 132 6.29 0.18 2.43
C HIS A 132 5.20 0.81 1.55
N GLY A 133 4.57 1.87 2.04
CA GLY A 133 3.66 2.69 1.28
C GLY A 133 4.36 3.47 0.16
N THR A 134 3.75 4.52 -0.34
CA THR A 134 4.35 5.30 -1.42
C THR A 134 3.88 6.75 -1.40
N ASN A 135 4.69 7.64 -1.95
CA ASN A 135 4.28 8.98 -2.36
C ASN A 135 3.89 9.04 -3.86
N ASN A 136 3.92 7.91 -4.56
CA ASN A 136 3.54 7.78 -5.96
C ASN A 136 2.70 6.53 -6.17
N GLU A 137 1.39 6.65 -5.93
CA GLU A 137 0.42 5.56 -6.05
C GLU A 137 0.37 4.96 -7.47
N GLY A 138 0.65 5.75 -8.51
CA GLY A 138 0.71 5.29 -9.89
C GLY A 138 1.89 4.37 -10.20
N SER A 139 2.82 4.19 -9.26
CA SER A 139 3.94 3.25 -9.40
C SER A 139 3.61 1.80 -9.02
N ILE A 140 2.43 1.57 -8.44
CA ILE A 140 1.98 0.24 -8.05
C ILE A 140 1.63 -0.58 -9.31
N GLY A 141 1.99 -1.85 -9.32
CA GLY A 141 1.88 -2.73 -10.49
C GLY A 141 3.07 -2.63 -11.46
N GLY A 142 4.09 -1.82 -11.15
CA GLY A 142 5.28 -1.61 -11.98
C GLY A 142 6.56 -2.24 -11.44
N PHE A 143 7.59 -2.30 -12.30
CA PHE A 143 8.98 -2.63 -11.96
C PHE A 143 9.74 -1.32 -11.73
N VAL A 144 9.69 -0.77 -10.52
CA VAL A 144 9.99 0.66 -10.28
C VAL A 144 10.97 0.93 -9.14
N SER A 145 11.25 -0.05 -8.29
CA SER A 145 12.07 0.15 -7.09
C SER A 145 13.52 -0.31 -7.26
N HIS A 146 14.33 -0.07 -6.22
CA HIS A 146 15.67 -0.63 -6.07
C HIS A 146 15.68 -1.93 -5.23
N GLY A 147 14.56 -2.67 -5.23
CA GLY A 147 14.40 -3.93 -4.53
C GLY A 147 13.33 -3.92 -3.43
N CYS A 148 12.94 -2.74 -2.91
CA CYS A 148 11.83 -2.62 -1.98
C CYS A 148 10.49 -2.97 -2.65
N ILE A 149 9.52 -3.33 -1.84
CA ILE A 149 8.16 -3.66 -2.25
C ILE A 149 7.27 -2.48 -1.89
N ARG A 150 6.74 -1.80 -2.92
CA ARG A 150 5.84 -0.64 -2.74
C ARG A 150 4.40 -1.09 -2.75
N MET A 151 3.61 -0.55 -1.85
CA MET A 151 2.17 -0.79 -1.74
C MET A 151 1.40 0.52 -1.82
N HIS A 152 0.13 0.45 -2.21
CA HIS A 152 -0.79 1.55 -1.94
C HIS A 152 -0.79 1.87 -0.43
N ASN A 153 -0.94 3.14 -0.07
CA ASN A 153 -0.90 3.54 1.34
C ASN A 153 -2.01 2.89 2.17
N ALA A 154 -3.15 2.66 1.57
CA ALA A 154 -4.24 1.96 2.23
C ALA A 154 -3.94 0.45 2.40
N ASP A 155 -3.32 -0.20 1.40
CA ASP A 155 -2.94 -1.62 1.45
C ASP A 155 -1.86 -1.89 2.49
N ILE A 156 -0.82 -1.04 2.55
CA ILE A 156 0.21 -1.19 3.59
C ILE A 156 -0.36 -0.98 5.00
N THR A 157 -1.35 -0.10 5.16
CA THR A 157 -2.03 0.11 6.44
C THR A 157 -2.79 -1.15 6.87
N ASP A 158 -3.50 -1.79 5.96
CA ASP A 158 -4.20 -3.06 6.21
C ASP A 158 -3.22 -4.19 6.53
N LEU A 159 -2.20 -4.40 5.69
CA LEU A 159 -1.18 -5.44 5.89
C LEU A 159 -0.42 -5.22 7.21
N TYR A 160 -0.07 -3.97 7.53
CA TYR A 160 0.63 -3.61 8.77
C TYR A 160 -0.15 -4.05 10.02
N GLY A 161 -1.46 -3.93 10.01
CA GLY A 161 -2.33 -4.39 11.10
C GLY A 161 -2.42 -5.90 11.24
N ARG A 162 -2.12 -6.66 10.18
CA ARG A 162 -2.29 -8.13 10.13
C ARG A 162 -1.02 -8.90 10.46
N VAL A 163 0.15 -8.28 10.43
CA VAL A 163 1.45 -8.96 10.58
C VAL A 163 2.24 -8.42 11.75
N MET A 164 3.21 -9.18 12.24
CA MET A 164 4.03 -8.85 13.39
C MET A 164 5.53 -8.98 13.07
N LEU A 165 6.38 -8.54 14.00
CA LEU A 165 7.81 -8.82 13.94
C LEU A 165 8.03 -10.34 13.89
N GLY A 166 8.99 -10.77 13.09
CA GLY A 166 9.25 -12.20 12.84
C GLY A 166 8.34 -12.84 11.78
N THR A 167 7.35 -12.12 11.22
CA THR A 167 6.56 -12.62 10.09
C THR A 167 7.48 -13.01 8.95
N ARG A 168 7.33 -14.25 8.47
CA ARG A 168 8.11 -14.78 7.34
C ARG A 168 7.69 -14.15 6.03
N VAL A 169 8.67 -13.76 5.23
CA VAL A 169 8.49 -13.19 3.89
C VAL A 169 9.26 -14.05 2.89
N VAL A 170 8.57 -14.59 1.90
CA VAL A 170 9.14 -15.37 0.80
C VAL A 170 8.99 -14.57 -0.48
N VAL A 171 10.11 -14.32 -1.16
CA VAL A 171 10.13 -13.60 -2.44
C VAL A 171 10.54 -14.57 -3.53
N ILE A 172 9.73 -14.65 -4.57
CA ILE A 172 9.96 -15.48 -5.77
C ILE A 172 9.86 -14.61 -7.02
N GLN A 173 10.64 -14.95 -8.03
CA GLN A 173 10.67 -14.31 -9.33
C GLN A 173 9.76 -15.01 -10.31
#